data_6236510b6fff6e6a21feefb40d25001a
#
_entry.id   6236510b6fff6e6a21feefb40d25001a
#
_cell.length_a   1.000
_cell.length_b   1.000
_cell.length_c   1.000
_cell.angle_alpha   90.00
_cell.angle_beta   90.00
_cell.angle_gamma   90.00
#
_symmetry.space_group_name_H-M   'P 1'
#
loop_
_entity.id
_entity.type
_entity.pdbx_description
1 polymer ?
#
loop_
_entity_poly.entity_id
_entity_poly.type
_entity_poly.pdbx_seq_one_letter_code
_entity_poly.pdbx_strand_id
1 'polypeptide(L)'
;MTPFSLLVKPVGARCNLACDYCFYLGKASLYPNGPAKMSDAVLERMIESYLSLPFDSFSIAFQGGEPMLAGLDFFRRANDFAKRVIPDGLRLSLSIQTNATLMTREAAKFFADEGWLVGASVDGPATIHDAHRTTPDGRGTHAEVLRGIDALREAGCDYNVLTLVTNSNVNEPKKIYRYVRDELGGKWQQYTDHLESISTQQWDKFLCGVLDAWLKDGDMGRVSVRNIDAALSYATFGRAEQCLFANRCDGHVVVERNGDVYPCDFFVTKETLLGNIMDCDWSELRESRIAQEFAAKKCVRHLSKIDRMEFYDRISDLAAAGI
;
A
#
# COMPACT_ATOMS: atom_id res chain seq x y z
N MET A 1 9.77 5.92 21.51
CA MET A 1 8.98 5.18 20.49
C MET A 1 9.54 5.48 19.12
N THR A 2 9.78 4.47 18.28
CA THR A 2 10.23 4.64 16.89
C THR A 2 9.09 5.18 16.03
N PRO A 3 9.33 6.15 15.10
CA PRO A 3 8.31 6.61 14.16
C PRO A 3 7.70 5.46 13.35
N PHE A 4 6.40 5.54 13.12
CA PHE A 4 5.64 4.54 12.36
C PHE A 4 4.54 5.22 11.54
N SER A 5 4.04 4.54 10.52
CA SER A 5 2.91 5.00 9.72
C SER A 5 1.61 4.26 10.09
N LEU A 6 0.47 4.89 9.81
CA LEU A 6 -0.85 4.27 9.98
C LEU A 6 -1.36 3.67 8.67
N LEU A 7 -1.83 2.43 8.73
CA LEU A 7 -2.62 1.77 7.70
C LEU A 7 -4.07 1.69 8.20
N VAL A 8 -4.92 2.56 7.69
CA VAL A 8 -6.29 2.71 8.18
C VAL A 8 -7.26 1.93 7.30
N LYS A 9 -8.14 1.16 7.91
CA LYS A 9 -9.14 0.32 7.24
C LYS A 9 -10.55 0.91 7.43
N PRO A 10 -10.93 1.98 6.70
CA PRO A 10 -12.15 2.74 6.99
C PRO A 10 -13.43 1.93 6.88
N VAL A 11 -13.43 0.87 6.08
CA VAL A 11 -14.55 -0.06 5.89
C VAL A 11 -14.18 -1.52 6.21
N GLY A 12 -13.01 -1.73 6.81
CA GLY A 12 -12.47 -3.06 7.08
C GLY A 12 -12.25 -3.85 5.79
N ALA A 13 -12.70 -5.09 5.76
CA ALA A 13 -12.57 -5.97 4.60
C ALA A 13 -13.69 -5.81 3.54
N ARG A 14 -14.63 -4.87 3.71
CA ARG A 14 -15.70 -4.65 2.71
C ARG A 14 -15.13 -4.15 1.40
N CYS A 15 -15.50 -4.81 0.30
CA CYS A 15 -15.07 -4.45 -1.05
C CYS A 15 -16.23 -4.63 -2.03
N ASN A 16 -16.22 -3.87 -3.10
CA ASN A 16 -17.12 -4.03 -4.24
C ASN A 16 -16.58 -5.05 -5.27
N LEU A 17 -15.35 -5.55 -5.07
CA LEU A 17 -14.74 -6.62 -5.85
C LEU A 17 -14.60 -7.90 -5.04
N ALA A 18 -14.43 -9.03 -5.77
CA ALA A 18 -14.19 -10.36 -5.22
C ALA A 18 -12.92 -10.99 -5.85
N CYS A 19 -11.80 -10.25 -5.79
CA CYS A 19 -10.53 -10.75 -6.30
C CYS A 19 -10.14 -12.07 -5.63
N ASP A 20 -9.88 -13.12 -6.40
CA ASP A 20 -9.66 -14.48 -5.90
C ASP A 20 -8.41 -14.65 -5.02
N TYR A 21 -7.42 -13.78 -5.20
CA TYR A 21 -6.18 -13.75 -4.43
C TYR A 21 -6.21 -12.80 -3.21
N CYS A 22 -7.34 -12.16 -2.91
CA CYS A 22 -7.37 -11.09 -1.90
C CYS A 22 -7.18 -11.63 -0.49
N PHE A 23 -6.01 -11.39 0.10
CA PHE A 23 -5.69 -11.80 1.46
C PHE A 23 -6.56 -11.12 2.54
N TYR A 24 -7.21 -10.00 2.19
CA TYR A 24 -7.97 -9.20 3.16
C TYR A 24 -9.45 -9.58 3.23
N LEU A 25 -10.05 -10.18 2.20
CA LEU A 25 -11.46 -10.59 2.18
C LEU A 25 -11.81 -11.52 3.34
N GLY A 26 -10.94 -12.46 3.68
CA GLY A 26 -11.12 -13.39 4.79
C GLY A 26 -11.20 -12.72 6.17
N LYS A 27 -10.68 -11.48 6.31
CA LYS A 27 -10.72 -10.73 7.56
C LYS A 27 -12.14 -10.24 7.94
N ALA A 28 -13.09 -10.28 7.00
CA ALA A 28 -14.50 -9.95 7.27
C ALA A 28 -15.09 -10.79 8.42
N SER A 29 -14.65 -12.05 8.57
CA SER A 29 -15.11 -12.96 9.62
C SER A 29 -14.70 -12.55 11.04
N LEU A 30 -13.70 -11.68 11.20
CA LEU A 30 -13.30 -11.16 12.51
C LEU A 30 -14.31 -10.13 13.07
N TYR A 31 -15.08 -9.49 12.20
CA TYR A 31 -15.99 -8.39 12.54
C TYR A 31 -17.40 -8.60 11.96
N PRO A 32 -18.09 -9.71 12.25
CA PRO A 32 -19.36 -10.05 11.60
C PRO A 32 -20.46 -9.01 11.91
N ASN A 33 -20.43 -8.42 13.11
CA ASN A 33 -21.41 -7.43 13.59
C ASN A 33 -20.80 -6.03 13.77
N GLY A 34 -19.62 -5.77 13.19
CA GLY A 34 -18.95 -4.48 13.29
C GLY A 34 -19.66 -3.38 12.50
N PRO A 35 -19.35 -2.10 12.77
CA PRO A 35 -19.91 -0.97 12.04
C PRO A 35 -19.60 -1.08 10.54
N ALA A 36 -20.48 -0.52 9.69
CA ALA A 36 -20.26 -0.57 8.23
C ALA A 36 -19.01 0.21 7.80
N LYS A 37 -18.69 1.28 8.51
CA LYS A 37 -17.49 2.12 8.32
C LYS A 37 -17.01 2.70 9.65
N MET A 38 -15.79 3.20 9.65
CA MET A 38 -15.21 3.93 10.78
C MET A 38 -16.07 5.15 11.13
N SER A 39 -16.35 5.34 12.41
CA SER A 39 -17.05 6.52 12.91
C SER A 39 -16.13 7.74 12.95
N ASP A 40 -16.73 8.93 12.95
CA ASP A 40 -15.97 10.17 13.10
C ASP A 40 -15.22 10.20 14.45
N ALA A 41 -15.80 9.67 15.53
CA ALA A 41 -15.13 9.58 16.82
C ALA A 41 -13.84 8.74 16.78
N VAL A 42 -13.86 7.58 16.10
CA VAL A 42 -12.65 6.74 15.96
C VAL A 42 -11.63 7.45 15.06
N LEU A 43 -12.08 8.07 13.96
CA LEU A 43 -11.22 8.80 13.03
C LEU A 43 -10.51 9.96 13.74
N GLU A 44 -11.26 10.80 14.46
CA GLU A 44 -10.74 11.96 15.17
C GLU A 44 -9.78 11.54 16.28
N ARG A 45 -10.16 10.58 17.13
CA ARG A 45 -9.30 10.07 18.21
C ARG A 45 -7.98 9.52 17.65
N MET A 46 -8.05 8.74 16.58
CA MET A 46 -6.88 8.16 15.93
C MET A 46 -5.94 9.25 15.39
N ILE A 47 -6.46 10.21 14.63
CA ILE A 47 -5.66 11.26 14.00
C ILE A 47 -5.05 12.17 15.07
N GLU A 48 -5.85 12.66 16.04
CA GLU A 48 -5.39 13.56 17.09
C GLU A 48 -4.28 12.92 17.94
N SER A 49 -4.52 11.69 18.43
CA SER A 49 -3.54 10.99 19.24
C SER A 49 -2.25 10.64 18.47
N TYR A 50 -2.36 10.35 17.16
CA TYR A 50 -1.19 10.06 16.34
C TYR A 50 -0.36 11.31 16.05
N LEU A 51 -1.00 12.42 15.67
CA LEU A 51 -0.32 13.68 15.36
C LEU A 51 0.23 14.40 16.62
N SER A 52 -0.17 13.98 17.82
CA SER A 52 0.42 14.47 19.07
C SER A 52 1.74 13.77 19.47
N LEU A 53 2.15 12.72 18.74
CA LEU A 53 3.40 12.03 19.00
C LEU A 53 4.63 12.91 18.66
N PRO A 54 5.77 12.71 19.33
CA PRO A 54 6.98 13.52 19.12
C PRO A 54 7.75 13.08 17.85
N PHE A 55 7.11 13.15 16.69
CA PHE A 55 7.68 12.83 15.39
C PHE A 55 7.77 14.06 14.49
N ASP A 56 8.77 14.10 13.60
CA ASP A 56 8.97 15.18 12.64
C ASP A 56 8.10 15.04 11.39
N SER A 57 7.57 13.84 11.16
CA SER A 57 6.73 13.52 10.00
C SER A 57 5.77 12.39 10.28
N PHE A 58 4.60 12.47 9.64
CA PHE A 58 3.50 11.53 9.81
C PHE A 58 3.04 10.99 8.47
N SER A 59 2.55 9.75 8.47
CA SER A 59 1.99 9.12 7.28
C SER A 59 0.74 8.32 7.63
N ILE A 60 -0.37 8.63 6.96
CA ILE A 60 -1.64 7.92 7.10
C ILE A 60 -2.06 7.41 5.73
N ALA A 61 -2.15 6.10 5.57
CA ALA A 61 -2.57 5.44 4.35
C ALA A 61 -3.92 4.74 4.56
N PHE A 62 -4.92 5.13 3.80
CA PHE A 62 -6.24 4.51 3.84
C PHE A 62 -6.29 3.36 2.82
N GLN A 63 -6.60 2.17 3.30
CA GLN A 63 -6.69 0.95 2.47
C GLN A 63 -7.62 -0.08 3.14
N GLY A 64 -7.66 -1.32 2.65
CA GLY A 64 -8.44 -2.39 3.27
C GLY A 64 -9.12 -3.27 2.24
N GLY A 65 -10.45 -3.36 2.30
CA GLY A 65 -11.27 -3.82 1.17
C GLY A 65 -11.23 -2.76 0.07
N GLU A 66 -12.32 -1.99 -0.08
CA GLU A 66 -12.28 -0.80 -0.94
C GLU A 66 -12.58 0.45 -0.11
N PRO A 67 -11.57 1.30 0.18
CA PRO A 67 -11.75 2.46 1.04
C PRO A 67 -12.75 3.48 0.50
N MET A 68 -12.90 3.62 -0.84
CA MET A 68 -13.87 4.53 -1.44
C MET A 68 -15.33 4.20 -1.08
N LEU A 69 -15.63 2.99 -0.57
CA LEU A 69 -16.94 2.66 0.00
C LEU A 69 -17.29 3.46 1.27
N ALA A 70 -16.31 4.11 1.91
CA ALA A 70 -16.57 5.07 3.00
C ALA A 70 -17.23 6.35 2.51
N GLY A 71 -17.13 6.65 1.20
CA GLY A 71 -17.62 7.86 0.54
C GLY A 71 -16.62 9.01 0.62
N LEU A 72 -16.68 9.92 -0.36
CA LEU A 72 -15.73 11.05 -0.45
C LEU A 72 -15.77 11.97 0.77
N ASP A 73 -16.93 12.18 1.36
CA ASP A 73 -17.08 13.03 2.56
C ASP A 73 -16.33 12.49 3.78
N PHE A 74 -16.10 11.18 3.86
CA PHE A 74 -15.23 10.62 4.89
C PHE A 74 -13.79 11.12 4.74
N PHE A 75 -13.25 11.13 3.53
CA PHE A 75 -11.90 11.61 3.25
C PHE A 75 -11.76 13.12 3.41
N ARG A 76 -12.80 13.89 3.05
CA ARG A 76 -12.86 15.33 3.32
C ARG A 76 -12.74 15.61 4.81
N ARG A 77 -13.55 14.92 5.64
CA ARG A 77 -13.47 15.08 7.10
C ARG A 77 -12.12 14.66 7.66
N ALA A 78 -11.56 13.53 7.19
CA ALA A 78 -10.23 13.09 7.59
C ALA A 78 -9.15 14.15 7.30
N ASN A 79 -9.19 14.72 6.09
CA ASN A 79 -8.28 15.78 5.66
C ASN A 79 -8.42 17.05 6.48
N ASP A 80 -9.66 17.55 6.63
CA ASP A 80 -9.95 18.78 7.36
C ASP A 80 -9.58 18.65 8.84
N PHE A 81 -9.86 17.49 9.43
CA PHE A 81 -9.51 17.22 10.81
C PHE A 81 -7.99 17.16 10.98
N ALA A 82 -7.29 16.41 10.13
CA ALA A 82 -5.84 16.30 10.20
C ALA A 82 -5.14 17.65 10.03
N LYS A 83 -5.60 18.49 9.07
CA LYS A 83 -5.08 19.85 8.87
C LYS A 83 -5.30 20.76 10.08
N ARG A 84 -6.39 20.57 10.82
CA ARG A 84 -6.71 21.39 11.99
C ARG A 84 -5.85 21.04 13.21
N VAL A 85 -5.45 19.77 13.34
CA VAL A 85 -4.76 19.28 14.55
C VAL A 85 -3.26 19.05 14.38
N ILE A 86 -2.74 19.03 13.14
CA ILE A 86 -1.30 18.89 12.91
C ILE A 86 -0.55 20.12 13.46
N PRO A 87 0.51 19.93 14.27
CA PRO A 87 1.32 21.05 14.73
C PRO A 87 2.05 21.76 13.58
N ASP A 88 2.22 23.08 13.71
CA ASP A 88 2.90 23.89 12.72
C ASP A 88 4.32 23.39 12.40
N GLY A 89 4.66 23.39 11.12
CA GLY A 89 5.98 23.00 10.63
C GLY A 89 6.21 21.47 10.50
N LEU A 90 5.27 20.64 10.95
CA LEU A 90 5.37 19.19 10.79
C LEU A 90 4.80 18.75 9.43
N ARG A 91 5.29 17.60 8.94
CA ARG A 91 4.89 17.04 7.65
C ARG A 91 3.89 15.90 7.83
N LEU A 92 2.79 15.96 7.09
CA LEU A 92 1.80 14.89 7.00
C LEU A 92 1.65 14.44 5.56
N SER A 93 1.79 13.13 5.33
CA SER A 93 1.49 12.50 4.05
C SER A 93 0.19 11.71 4.18
N LEU A 94 -0.79 12.04 3.34
CA LEU A 94 -2.05 11.33 3.23
C LEU A 94 -2.08 10.53 1.92
N SER A 95 -2.52 9.29 1.99
CA SER A 95 -2.63 8.44 0.80
C SER A 95 -3.81 7.50 0.88
N ILE A 96 -4.26 7.03 -0.27
CA ILE A 96 -5.32 6.03 -0.40
C ILE A 96 -4.89 4.94 -1.38
N GLN A 97 -5.06 3.67 -1.03
CA GLN A 97 -4.90 2.54 -1.93
C GLN A 97 -6.28 2.01 -2.30
N THR A 98 -6.65 2.09 -3.57
CA THR A 98 -7.98 1.76 -4.09
C THR A 98 -7.90 0.84 -5.30
N ASN A 99 -8.97 0.09 -5.56
CA ASN A 99 -9.15 -0.62 -6.82
C ASN A 99 -9.54 0.34 -7.98
N ALA A 100 -9.69 1.62 -7.71
CA ALA A 100 -10.01 2.72 -8.61
C ALA A 100 -11.36 2.61 -9.38
N THR A 101 -12.14 1.55 -9.21
CA THR A 101 -13.44 1.40 -9.92
C THR A 101 -14.49 2.43 -9.49
N LEU A 102 -14.35 2.94 -8.26
CA LEU A 102 -15.24 3.96 -7.67
C LEU A 102 -14.65 5.37 -7.73
N MET A 103 -13.51 5.57 -8.38
CA MET A 103 -12.88 6.88 -8.52
C MET A 103 -13.69 7.75 -9.48
N THR A 104 -14.25 8.84 -8.96
CA THR A 104 -14.99 9.84 -9.74
C THR A 104 -14.10 11.04 -10.03
N ARG A 105 -14.48 11.88 -11.01
CA ARG A 105 -13.78 13.15 -11.28
C ARG A 105 -13.75 14.07 -10.07
N GLU A 106 -14.84 14.11 -9.29
CA GLU A 106 -14.92 14.89 -8.06
C GLU A 106 -13.92 14.39 -7.00
N ALA A 107 -13.84 13.07 -6.80
CA ALA A 107 -12.90 12.48 -5.87
C ALA A 107 -11.45 12.67 -6.31
N ALA A 108 -11.16 12.47 -7.60
CA ALA A 108 -9.83 12.68 -8.17
C ALA A 108 -9.37 14.14 -8.00
N LYS A 109 -10.28 15.10 -8.27
CA LYS A 109 -10.00 16.53 -8.04
C LYS A 109 -9.72 16.83 -6.58
N PHE A 110 -10.51 16.29 -5.65
CA PHE A 110 -10.26 16.46 -4.22
C PHE A 110 -8.88 15.94 -3.82
N PHE A 111 -8.51 14.72 -4.23
CA PHE A 111 -7.20 14.15 -3.90
C PHE A 111 -6.04 14.96 -4.51
N ALA A 112 -6.22 15.48 -5.72
CA ALA A 112 -5.24 16.35 -6.37
C ALA A 112 -5.07 17.68 -5.62
N ASP A 113 -6.18 18.39 -5.35
CA ASP A 113 -6.19 19.70 -4.68
C ASP A 113 -5.59 19.61 -3.26
N GLU A 114 -5.77 18.48 -2.58
CA GLU A 114 -5.32 18.22 -1.22
C GLU A 114 -3.93 17.54 -1.15
N GLY A 115 -3.31 17.26 -2.29
CA GLY A 115 -1.97 16.67 -2.36
C GLY A 115 -1.88 15.22 -1.85
N TRP A 116 -2.96 14.46 -1.98
CA TRP A 116 -2.96 13.03 -1.62
C TRP A 116 -2.27 12.20 -2.70
N LEU A 117 -1.55 11.16 -2.26
CA LEU A 117 -1.09 10.12 -3.18
C LEU A 117 -2.18 9.04 -3.33
N VAL A 118 -2.58 8.77 -4.56
CA VAL A 118 -3.55 7.71 -4.86
C VAL A 118 -2.84 6.47 -5.41
N GLY A 119 -2.95 5.34 -4.71
CA GLY A 119 -2.54 4.03 -5.23
C GLY A 119 -3.69 3.38 -6.00
N ALA A 120 -3.49 3.14 -7.29
CA ALA A 120 -4.45 2.42 -8.14
C ALA A 120 -3.98 0.98 -8.37
N SER A 121 -4.85 0.01 -8.12
CA SER A 121 -4.52 -1.41 -8.29
C SER A 121 -4.82 -1.88 -9.70
N VAL A 122 -3.77 -2.22 -10.50
CA VAL A 122 -3.89 -2.75 -11.86
C VAL A 122 -2.87 -3.85 -12.11
N ASP A 123 -3.32 -5.04 -12.54
CA ASP A 123 -2.42 -6.18 -12.72
C ASP A 123 -1.86 -6.31 -14.14
N GLY A 124 -2.32 -5.47 -15.07
CA GLY A 124 -1.91 -5.46 -16.46
C GLY A 124 -3.07 -5.16 -17.42
N PRO A 125 -2.94 -5.46 -18.72
CA PRO A 125 -4.03 -5.37 -19.70
C PRO A 125 -5.26 -6.18 -19.29
N ALA A 126 -6.42 -5.88 -19.89
CA ALA A 126 -7.72 -6.44 -19.52
C ALA A 126 -7.72 -7.97 -19.35
N THR A 127 -7.07 -8.71 -20.26
CA THR A 127 -7.00 -10.18 -20.19
C THR A 127 -6.29 -10.71 -18.95
N ILE A 128 -5.37 -9.95 -18.39
CA ILE A 128 -4.64 -10.30 -17.15
C ILE A 128 -5.42 -9.79 -15.94
N HIS A 129 -5.83 -8.53 -15.97
CA HIS A 129 -6.53 -7.88 -14.86
C HIS A 129 -7.86 -8.59 -14.55
N ASP A 130 -8.69 -8.79 -15.58
CA ASP A 130 -10.03 -9.35 -15.44
C ASP A 130 -10.03 -10.86 -15.13
N ALA A 131 -8.88 -11.54 -15.24
CA ALA A 131 -8.74 -12.92 -14.82
C ALA A 131 -8.89 -13.10 -13.30
N HIS A 132 -8.56 -12.07 -12.52
CA HIS A 132 -8.51 -12.13 -11.06
C HIS A 132 -9.33 -11.03 -10.37
N ARG A 133 -9.40 -9.83 -10.96
CA ARG A 133 -10.09 -8.67 -10.36
C ARG A 133 -11.51 -8.56 -10.92
N THR A 134 -12.39 -9.33 -10.33
CA THR A 134 -13.80 -9.40 -10.75
C THR A 134 -14.74 -8.81 -9.70
N THR A 135 -15.92 -8.43 -10.15
CA THR A 135 -17.07 -8.18 -9.28
C THR A 135 -17.56 -9.48 -8.65
N PRO A 136 -18.39 -9.44 -7.59
CA PRO A 136 -18.95 -10.66 -6.98
C PRO A 136 -19.75 -11.55 -7.93
N ASP A 137 -20.29 -10.97 -9.01
CA ASP A 137 -21.00 -11.68 -10.10
C ASP A 137 -20.06 -12.16 -11.23
N GLY A 138 -18.74 -12.02 -11.05
CA GLY A 138 -17.71 -12.56 -11.97
C GLY A 138 -17.40 -11.69 -13.19
N ARG A 139 -17.89 -10.45 -13.25
CA ARG A 139 -17.60 -9.51 -14.35
C ARG A 139 -16.22 -8.87 -14.16
N GLY A 140 -15.42 -8.77 -15.23
CA GLY A 140 -14.15 -8.06 -15.24
C GLY A 140 -14.30 -6.56 -14.93
N THR A 141 -13.28 -5.92 -14.42
CA THR A 141 -13.32 -4.54 -13.90
C THR A 141 -12.30 -3.60 -14.52
N HIS A 142 -11.49 -4.07 -15.46
CA HIS A 142 -10.43 -3.30 -16.09
C HIS A 142 -10.91 -1.98 -16.70
N ALA A 143 -12.05 -2.00 -17.42
CA ALA A 143 -12.62 -0.81 -18.04
C ALA A 143 -13.04 0.26 -17.00
N GLU A 144 -13.56 -0.18 -15.85
CA GLU A 144 -13.90 0.71 -14.73
C GLU A 144 -12.65 1.33 -14.11
N VAL A 145 -11.60 0.54 -13.94
CA VAL A 145 -10.32 1.03 -13.41
C VAL A 145 -9.68 2.06 -14.31
N LEU A 146 -9.70 1.83 -15.65
CA LEU A 146 -9.19 2.81 -16.61
C LEU A 146 -9.93 4.15 -16.50
N ARG A 147 -11.26 4.15 -16.38
CA ARG A 147 -12.02 5.39 -16.14
C ARG A 147 -11.58 6.12 -14.87
N GLY A 148 -11.29 5.35 -13.81
CA GLY A 148 -10.75 5.92 -12.56
C GLY A 148 -9.38 6.53 -12.73
N ILE A 149 -8.48 5.88 -13.46
CA ILE A 149 -7.14 6.40 -13.77
C ILE A 149 -7.22 7.64 -14.66
N ASP A 150 -8.11 7.64 -15.66
CA ASP A 150 -8.33 8.81 -16.51
C ASP A 150 -8.82 10.02 -15.68
N ALA A 151 -9.72 9.79 -14.72
CA ALA A 151 -10.16 10.84 -13.81
C ALA A 151 -8.99 11.41 -12.97
N LEU A 152 -8.07 10.56 -12.48
CA LEU A 152 -6.87 11.00 -11.76
C LEU A 152 -5.94 11.81 -12.66
N ARG A 153 -5.72 11.36 -13.90
CA ARG A 153 -4.88 12.06 -14.89
C ARG A 153 -5.46 13.42 -15.25
N GLU A 154 -6.76 13.48 -15.55
CA GLU A 154 -7.47 14.73 -15.86
C GLU A 154 -7.41 15.73 -14.71
N ALA A 155 -7.44 15.26 -13.47
CA ALA A 155 -7.33 16.10 -12.28
C ALA A 155 -5.88 16.53 -11.95
N GLY A 156 -4.87 15.96 -12.61
CA GLY A 156 -3.47 16.15 -12.26
C GLY A 156 -3.09 15.56 -10.90
N CYS A 157 -3.81 14.53 -10.45
CA CYS A 157 -3.55 13.87 -9.19
C CYS A 157 -2.30 13.00 -9.29
N ASP A 158 -1.44 13.04 -8.28
CA ASP A 158 -0.33 12.10 -8.15
C ASP A 158 -0.87 10.69 -7.83
N TYR A 159 -0.50 9.71 -8.67
CA TYR A 159 -0.88 8.33 -8.43
C TYR A 159 0.24 7.35 -8.73
N ASN A 160 0.29 6.28 -7.95
CA ASN A 160 1.10 5.11 -8.24
C ASN A 160 0.22 3.94 -8.70
N VAL A 161 0.78 3.09 -9.55
CA VAL A 161 0.12 1.84 -9.95
C VAL A 161 0.73 0.69 -9.15
N LEU A 162 -0.13 -0.02 -8.40
CA LEU A 162 0.24 -1.23 -7.70
C LEU A 162 -0.22 -2.44 -8.49
N THR A 163 0.73 -3.29 -8.87
CA THR A 163 0.49 -4.53 -9.60
C THR A 163 0.79 -5.73 -8.72
N LEU A 164 -0.19 -6.62 -8.57
CA LEU A 164 0.06 -7.92 -7.96
C LEU A 164 0.58 -8.87 -9.04
N VAL A 165 1.73 -9.48 -8.77
CA VAL A 165 2.38 -10.44 -9.68
C VAL A 165 1.94 -11.84 -9.29
N THR A 166 1.25 -12.49 -10.23
CA THR A 166 0.70 -13.85 -10.13
C THR A 166 1.24 -14.71 -11.26
N ASN A 167 0.84 -15.96 -11.32
CA ASN A 167 1.16 -16.86 -12.45
C ASN A 167 0.63 -16.34 -13.80
N SER A 168 -0.34 -15.43 -13.80
CA SER A 168 -0.95 -14.87 -15.02
C SER A 168 -0.10 -13.78 -15.69
N ASN A 169 0.80 -13.11 -14.96
CA ASN A 169 1.61 -12.01 -15.48
C ASN A 169 3.12 -12.12 -15.21
N VAL A 170 3.55 -13.05 -14.37
CA VAL A 170 4.96 -13.19 -13.96
C VAL A 170 5.94 -13.42 -15.13
N ASN A 171 5.47 -13.98 -16.22
CA ASN A 171 6.29 -14.25 -17.40
C ASN A 171 6.37 -13.07 -18.40
N GLU A 172 5.67 -11.96 -18.13
CA GLU A 172 5.58 -10.80 -19.02
C GLU A 172 6.08 -9.48 -18.38
N PRO A 173 7.22 -9.46 -17.62
CA PRO A 173 7.63 -8.29 -16.84
C PRO A 173 7.78 -7.02 -17.66
N LYS A 174 8.42 -7.11 -18.85
CA LYS A 174 8.66 -5.95 -19.74
C LYS A 174 7.36 -5.40 -20.32
N LYS A 175 6.41 -6.26 -20.61
CA LYS A 175 5.10 -5.88 -21.13
C LYS A 175 4.29 -5.18 -20.03
N ILE A 176 4.26 -5.73 -18.83
CA ILE A 176 3.54 -5.14 -17.68
C ILE A 176 4.15 -3.77 -17.34
N TYR A 177 5.48 -3.68 -17.24
CA TYR A 177 6.17 -2.43 -16.97
C TYR A 177 5.79 -1.33 -17.96
N ARG A 178 5.90 -1.63 -19.28
CA ARG A 178 5.58 -0.66 -20.33
C ARG A 178 4.11 -0.34 -20.41
N TYR A 179 3.23 -1.31 -20.20
CA TYR A 179 1.79 -1.08 -20.12
C TYR A 179 1.44 -0.03 -19.04
N VAL A 180 2.00 -0.18 -17.83
CA VAL A 180 1.78 0.78 -16.74
C VAL A 180 2.35 2.16 -17.10
N ARG A 181 3.56 2.22 -17.69
CA ARG A 181 4.19 3.47 -18.07
C ARG A 181 3.47 4.18 -19.22
N ASP A 182 3.22 3.46 -20.33
CA ASP A 182 2.83 4.05 -21.61
C ASP A 182 1.32 4.23 -21.71
N GLU A 183 0.54 3.24 -21.30
CA GLU A 183 -0.91 3.27 -21.44
C GLU A 183 -1.60 3.90 -20.22
N LEU A 184 -1.13 3.56 -19.01
CA LEU A 184 -1.69 4.12 -17.79
C LEU A 184 -1.04 5.45 -17.36
N GLY A 185 0.10 5.85 -17.94
CA GLY A 185 0.84 7.04 -17.54
C GLY A 185 1.44 6.95 -16.14
N GLY A 186 1.61 5.73 -15.63
CA GLY A 186 2.10 5.46 -14.28
C GLY A 186 3.59 5.76 -14.11
N LYS A 187 3.90 6.96 -13.64
CA LYS A 187 5.28 7.39 -13.31
C LYS A 187 5.80 6.72 -12.06
N TRP A 188 4.93 6.29 -11.15
CA TRP A 188 5.25 5.54 -9.95
C TRP A 188 4.62 4.16 -10.06
N GLN A 189 5.45 3.13 -9.96
CA GLN A 189 5.06 1.73 -10.10
C GLN A 189 5.50 0.93 -8.88
N GLN A 190 4.66 0.04 -8.42
CA GLN A 190 4.96 -0.89 -7.34
C GLN A 190 4.51 -2.29 -7.72
N TYR A 191 5.38 -3.26 -7.53
CA TYR A 191 5.10 -4.67 -7.74
C TYR A 191 5.09 -5.41 -6.42
N THR A 192 4.12 -6.31 -6.25
CA THR A 192 4.01 -7.17 -5.06
C THR A 192 3.78 -8.60 -5.51
N ASP A 193 4.48 -9.55 -4.93
CA ASP A 193 4.34 -10.96 -5.25
C ASP A 193 3.15 -11.61 -4.53
N HIS A 194 2.45 -12.50 -5.24
CA HIS A 194 1.48 -13.41 -4.64
C HIS A 194 2.16 -14.72 -4.28
N LEU A 195 2.52 -14.88 -3.01
CA LEU A 195 3.39 -15.95 -2.48
C LEU A 195 2.89 -17.37 -2.75
N GLU A 196 1.59 -17.56 -2.95
CA GLU A 196 0.98 -18.88 -3.16
C GLU A 196 0.91 -19.25 -4.65
N SER A 197 1.07 -18.28 -5.56
CA SER A 197 0.95 -18.53 -7.01
C SER A 197 2.27 -18.52 -7.77
N ILE A 198 3.33 -17.89 -7.22
CA ILE A 198 4.63 -17.81 -7.87
C ILE A 198 5.77 -18.18 -6.93
N SER A 199 6.81 -18.80 -7.49
CA SER A 199 8.04 -19.11 -6.75
C SER A 199 8.94 -17.88 -6.59
N THR A 200 9.88 -17.93 -5.64
CA THR A 200 10.91 -16.90 -5.48
C THR A 200 11.73 -16.70 -6.75
N GLN A 201 12.05 -17.77 -7.49
CA GLN A 201 12.78 -17.66 -8.75
C GLN A 201 11.97 -16.97 -9.85
N GLN A 202 10.66 -17.19 -9.92
CA GLN A 202 9.79 -16.48 -10.86
C GLN A 202 9.70 -14.99 -10.50
N TRP A 203 9.57 -14.68 -9.22
CA TRP A 203 9.58 -13.31 -8.72
C TRP A 203 10.88 -12.58 -9.05
N ASP A 204 12.04 -13.21 -8.81
CA ASP A 204 13.36 -12.69 -9.16
C ASP A 204 13.48 -12.37 -10.65
N LYS A 205 13.13 -13.32 -11.51
CA LYS A 205 13.13 -13.11 -12.97
C LYS A 205 12.19 -11.98 -13.41
N PHE A 206 11.06 -11.84 -12.73
CA PHE A 206 10.13 -10.74 -13.00
C PHE A 206 10.78 -9.39 -12.68
N LEU A 207 11.37 -9.24 -11.50
CA LEU A 207 12.04 -8.00 -11.10
C LEU A 207 13.25 -7.69 -11.99
N CYS A 208 14.06 -8.69 -12.34
CA CYS A 208 15.15 -8.53 -13.32
C CYS A 208 14.63 -8.07 -14.68
N GLY A 209 13.51 -8.62 -15.14
CA GLY A 209 12.91 -8.22 -16.41
C GLY A 209 12.34 -6.79 -16.39
N VAL A 210 11.80 -6.33 -15.26
CA VAL A 210 11.39 -4.93 -15.05
C VAL A 210 12.61 -4.02 -15.05
N LEU A 211 13.68 -4.38 -14.33
CA LEU A 211 14.94 -3.64 -14.28
C LEU A 211 15.57 -3.51 -15.68
N ASP A 212 15.60 -4.60 -16.47
CA ASP A 212 16.07 -4.57 -17.85
C ASP A 212 15.31 -3.57 -18.71
N ALA A 213 13.97 -3.54 -18.60
CA ALA A 213 13.14 -2.62 -19.36
C ALA A 213 13.42 -1.16 -18.93
N TRP A 214 13.44 -0.91 -17.63
CA TRP A 214 13.70 0.40 -17.03
C TRP A 214 15.06 0.99 -17.47
N LEU A 215 16.13 0.18 -17.43
CA LEU A 215 17.46 0.59 -17.88
C LEU A 215 17.50 0.81 -19.42
N LYS A 216 16.98 -0.17 -20.18
CA LYS A 216 17.01 -0.13 -21.66
C LYS A 216 16.24 1.05 -22.23
N ASP A 217 15.11 1.38 -21.63
CA ASP A 217 14.21 2.44 -22.09
C ASP A 217 14.67 3.83 -21.59
N GLY A 218 15.73 3.91 -20.78
CA GLY A 218 16.31 5.17 -20.27
C GLY A 218 15.38 5.88 -19.27
N ASP A 219 14.65 5.12 -18.46
CA ASP A 219 13.61 5.63 -17.55
C ASP A 219 14.15 6.04 -16.16
N MET A 220 15.46 5.90 -15.95
CA MET A 220 16.12 6.36 -14.73
C MET A 220 15.84 7.85 -14.49
N GLY A 221 15.35 8.19 -13.28
CA GLY A 221 14.95 9.55 -12.93
C GLY A 221 13.62 10.03 -13.58
N ARG A 222 13.00 9.21 -14.44
CA ARG A 222 11.72 9.52 -15.11
C ARG A 222 10.55 8.69 -14.59
N VAL A 223 10.81 7.40 -14.36
CA VAL A 223 9.84 6.44 -13.80
C VAL A 223 10.43 5.85 -12.53
N SER A 224 9.73 6.02 -11.43
CA SER A 224 10.05 5.42 -10.15
C SER A 224 9.43 4.02 -10.10
N VAL A 225 10.26 3.01 -9.87
CA VAL A 225 9.82 1.66 -9.56
C VAL A 225 10.20 1.38 -8.11
N ARG A 226 9.22 1.39 -7.21
CA ARG A 226 9.46 1.31 -5.77
C ARG A 226 10.36 0.15 -5.33
N ASN A 227 10.28 -0.98 -6.04
CA ASN A 227 11.14 -2.14 -5.77
C ASN A 227 12.61 -1.86 -6.10
N ILE A 228 12.88 -1.14 -7.20
CA ILE A 228 14.22 -0.74 -7.63
C ILE A 228 14.74 0.36 -6.71
N ASP A 229 13.94 1.43 -6.51
CA ASP A 229 14.34 2.59 -5.72
C ASP A 229 14.67 2.21 -4.27
N ALA A 230 13.84 1.39 -3.64
CA ALA A 230 14.08 0.93 -2.27
C ALA A 230 15.32 0.02 -2.16
N ALA A 231 15.56 -0.82 -3.16
CA ALA A 231 16.75 -1.67 -3.19
C ALA A 231 18.02 -0.85 -3.43
N LEU A 232 18.00 0.13 -4.34
CA LEU A 232 19.10 1.09 -4.55
C LEU A 232 19.39 1.92 -3.30
N SER A 233 18.33 2.45 -2.64
CA SER A 233 18.47 3.21 -1.38
C SER A 233 19.12 2.36 -0.29
N TYR A 234 18.74 1.10 -0.19
CA TYR A 234 19.32 0.18 0.78
C TYR A 234 20.78 -0.15 0.44
N ALA A 235 21.09 -0.47 -0.83
CA ALA A 235 22.45 -0.80 -1.27
C ALA A 235 23.42 0.39 -1.13
N THR A 236 22.97 1.61 -1.44
CA THR A 236 23.81 2.82 -1.45
C THR A 236 23.96 3.44 -0.05
N PHE A 237 22.86 3.50 0.73
CA PHE A 237 22.80 4.29 1.97
C PHE A 237 22.44 3.46 3.21
N GLY A 238 22.15 2.17 3.07
CA GLY A 238 21.65 1.32 4.15
C GLY A 238 20.25 1.69 4.65
N ARG A 239 19.48 2.46 3.88
CA ARG A 239 18.15 2.94 4.26
C ARG A 239 17.07 1.93 3.92
N ALA A 240 16.36 1.45 4.93
CA ALA A 240 15.26 0.50 4.76
C ALA A 240 13.93 1.24 4.47
N GLU A 241 13.66 1.57 3.23
CA GLU A 241 12.42 2.24 2.81
C GLU A 241 11.23 1.28 2.67
N GLN A 242 11.49 -0.01 2.66
CA GLN A 242 10.48 -1.06 2.73
C GLN A 242 10.74 -1.98 3.92
N CYS A 243 9.68 -2.53 4.49
CA CYS A 243 9.78 -3.44 5.64
C CYS A 243 10.64 -4.68 5.34
N LEU A 244 10.78 -5.04 4.05
CA LEU A 244 11.67 -6.10 3.57
C LEU A 244 13.13 -5.89 4.02
N PHE A 245 13.61 -4.65 4.00
CA PHE A 245 14.99 -4.28 4.36
C PHE A 245 15.13 -3.91 5.84
N ALA A 246 14.01 -3.69 6.55
CA ALA A 246 14.04 -3.29 7.95
C ALA A 246 14.47 -4.44 8.86
N ASN A 247 15.20 -4.12 9.94
CA ASN A 247 15.62 -5.09 10.93
C ASN A 247 14.51 -5.51 11.91
N ARG A 248 13.43 -4.72 11.97
CA ARG A 248 12.28 -4.93 12.85
C ARG A 248 10.96 -4.72 12.10
N CYS A 249 9.90 -5.40 12.54
CA CYS A 249 8.56 -5.24 12.00
C CYS A 249 7.75 -4.24 12.84
N ASP A 250 8.16 -2.98 12.88
CA ASP A 250 7.54 -1.92 13.67
C ASP A 250 7.33 -0.58 12.92
N GLY A 251 7.55 -0.57 11.61
CA GLY A 251 7.43 0.64 10.78
C GLY A 251 6.00 1.10 10.50
N HIS A 252 4.98 0.30 10.78
CA HIS A 252 3.58 0.67 10.62
C HIS A 252 2.67 -0.10 11.58
N VAL A 253 1.45 0.39 11.74
CA VAL A 253 0.36 -0.30 12.44
C VAL A 253 -0.93 -0.19 11.63
N VAL A 254 -1.82 -1.15 11.82
CA VAL A 254 -3.15 -1.17 11.20
C VAL A 254 -4.18 -0.69 12.21
N VAL A 255 -5.08 0.19 11.77
CA VAL A 255 -6.25 0.60 12.55
C VAL A 255 -7.52 0.19 11.79
N GLU A 256 -8.26 -0.72 12.39
CA GLU A 256 -9.54 -1.20 11.87
C GLU A 256 -10.67 -0.18 12.08
N ARG A 257 -11.77 -0.34 11.34
CA ARG A 257 -12.93 0.57 11.35
C ARG A 257 -13.58 0.76 12.73
N ASN A 258 -13.38 -0.16 13.65
CA ASN A 258 -13.89 -0.09 15.02
C ASN A 258 -12.85 0.45 16.02
N GLY A 259 -11.65 0.82 15.56
CA GLY A 259 -10.57 1.32 16.39
C GLY A 259 -9.59 0.27 16.88
N ASP A 260 -9.79 -1.02 16.58
CA ASP A 260 -8.82 -2.07 16.91
C ASP A 260 -7.50 -1.87 16.18
N VAL A 261 -6.40 -2.11 16.87
CA VAL A 261 -5.04 -1.86 16.38
C VAL A 261 -4.25 -3.17 16.27
N TYR A 262 -3.58 -3.34 15.13
CA TYR A 262 -2.77 -4.53 14.83
C TYR A 262 -1.38 -4.14 14.31
N PRO A 263 -0.36 -5.02 14.47
CA PRO A 263 1.02 -4.71 14.07
C PRO A 263 1.23 -4.74 12.53
N CYS A 264 0.40 -5.47 11.79
CA CYS A 264 0.56 -5.65 10.34
C CYS A 264 -0.76 -6.11 9.71
N ASP A 265 -1.05 -5.68 8.49
CA ASP A 265 -2.29 -6.02 7.76
C ASP A 265 -2.35 -7.49 7.31
N PHE A 266 -1.22 -8.16 7.12
CA PHE A 266 -1.19 -9.60 6.92
C PHE A 266 -1.58 -10.39 8.18
N PHE A 267 -1.35 -9.82 9.35
CA PHE A 267 -1.52 -10.47 10.65
C PHE A 267 -2.63 -9.81 11.48
N VAL A 268 -3.74 -9.46 10.83
CA VAL A 268 -4.97 -9.05 11.53
C VAL A 268 -5.68 -10.32 12.01
N THR A 269 -5.43 -10.72 13.26
CA THR A 269 -6.00 -11.90 13.93
C THR A 269 -6.28 -11.60 15.39
N LYS A 270 -7.05 -12.46 16.07
CA LYS A 270 -7.34 -12.27 17.51
C LYS A 270 -6.06 -12.30 18.37
N GLU A 271 -5.07 -13.10 17.98
CA GLU A 271 -3.82 -13.29 18.72
C GLU A 271 -2.87 -12.10 18.59
N THR A 272 -3.03 -11.29 17.55
CA THR A 272 -2.17 -10.14 17.26
C THR A 272 -2.84 -8.79 17.54
N LEU A 273 -4.03 -8.79 18.12
CA LEU A 273 -4.70 -7.58 18.57
C LEU A 273 -3.87 -6.89 19.65
N LEU A 274 -3.45 -5.65 19.40
CA LEU A 274 -2.68 -4.85 20.35
C LEU A 274 -3.57 -4.15 21.37
N GLY A 275 -4.80 -3.82 21.00
CA GLY A 275 -5.79 -3.11 21.79
C GLY A 275 -6.68 -2.25 20.90
N ASN A 276 -7.42 -1.29 21.49
CA ASN A 276 -8.30 -0.38 20.78
C ASN A 276 -7.88 1.07 21.03
N ILE A 277 -7.81 1.90 19.98
CA ILE A 277 -7.36 3.30 20.08
C ILE A 277 -8.32 4.18 20.90
N MET A 278 -9.54 3.75 21.11
CA MET A 278 -10.50 4.45 21.98
C MET A 278 -10.20 4.27 23.46
N ASP A 279 -9.53 3.18 23.84
CA ASP A 279 -9.28 2.77 25.20
C ASP A 279 -7.80 2.90 25.62
N CYS A 280 -6.89 2.86 24.65
CA CYS A 280 -5.44 2.82 24.90
C CYS A 280 -4.71 3.96 24.17
N ASP A 281 -3.57 4.38 24.70
CA ASP A 281 -2.66 5.30 24.04
C ASP A 281 -1.66 4.56 23.12
N TRP A 282 -1.04 5.28 22.19
CA TRP A 282 -0.07 4.70 21.25
C TRP A 282 1.15 4.08 21.94
N SER A 283 1.58 4.61 23.08
CA SER A 283 2.65 4.03 23.90
C SER A 283 2.26 2.66 24.45
N GLU A 284 1.07 2.54 25.02
CA GLU A 284 0.56 1.26 25.55
C GLU A 284 0.42 0.22 24.45
N LEU A 285 -0.16 0.61 23.27
CA LEU A 285 -0.35 -0.27 22.14
C LEU A 285 1.00 -0.77 21.57
N ARG A 286 1.98 0.14 21.40
CA ARG A 286 3.26 -0.15 20.76
C ARG A 286 4.27 -0.82 21.67
N GLU A 287 4.15 -0.62 22.99
CA GLU A 287 5.00 -1.23 24.02
C GLU A 287 4.40 -2.50 24.60
N SER A 288 3.21 -2.90 24.16
CA SER A 288 2.60 -4.16 24.58
C SER A 288 3.51 -5.36 24.26
N ARG A 289 3.40 -6.43 25.06
CA ARG A 289 4.18 -7.65 24.84
C ARG A 289 3.97 -8.19 23.42
N ILE A 290 2.74 -8.18 22.92
CA ILE A 290 2.41 -8.66 21.56
C ILE A 290 3.15 -7.82 20.51
N ALA A 291 3.15 -6.49 20.63
CA ALA A 291 3.83 -5.60 19.70
C ALA A 291 5.35 -5.84 19.70
N GLN A 292 5.97 -5.99 20.88
CA GLN A 292 7.40 -6.21 21.01
C GLN A 292 7.84 -7.57 20.47
N GLU A 293 7.10 -8.63 20.78
CA GLU A 293 7.33 -9.97 20.25
C GLU A 293 7.17 -10.00 18.72
N PHE A 294 6.16 -9.29 18.18
CA PHE A 294 5.94 -9.17 16.74
C PHE A 294 7.08 -8.41 16.05
N ALA A 295 7.48 -7.27 16.62
CA ALA A 295 8.55 -6.44 16.08
C ALA A 295 9.90 -7.17 16.04
N ALA A 296 10.17 -8.03 17.01
CA ALA A 296 11.40 -8.81 17.08
C ALA A 296 11.42 -10.01 16.10
N LYS A 297 10.24 -10.51 15.75
CA LYS A 297 10.09 -11.60 14.76
C LYS A 297 10.14 -10.99 13.36
N LYS A 298 11.34 -10.90 12.76
CA LYS A 298 11.47 -10.55 11.35
C LYS A 298 10.59 -11.51 10.53
N CYS A 299 9.71 -10.97 9.72
CA CYS A 299 8.77 -11.76 8.93
C CYS A 299 9.55 -12.75 8.04
N VAL A 300 9.42 -14.04 8.29
CA VAL A 300 10.10 -15.12 7.56
C VAL A 300 9.81 -15.06 6.04
N ARG A 301 8.70 -14.41 5.63
CA ARG A 301 8.36 -14.17 4.24
C ARG A 301 9.42 -13.35 3.48
N HIS A 302 10.27 -12.59 4.18
CA HIS A 302 11.18 -11.64 3.57
C HIS A 302 12.65 -12.06 3.62
N LEU A 303 13.10 -12.71 4.69
CA LEU A 303 14.53 -12.98 4.93
C LEU A 303 15.16 -14.04 4.01
N SER A 304 14.40 -15.07 3.65
CA SER A 304 14.93 -16.17 2.82
C SER A 304 15.01 -15.84 1.32
N LYS A 305 14.47 -14.69 0.91
CA LYS A 305 14.35 -14.31 -0.49
C LYS A 305 15.48 -13.39 -0.95
N ILE A 306 15.93 -12.43 -0.12
CA ILE A 306 16.90 -11.41 -0.54
C ILE A 306 18.26 -12.04 -0.88
N ASP A 307 18.77 -12.93 -0.04
CA ASP A 307 20.15 -13.48 -0.16
C ASP A 307 20.39 -14.41 -1.36
N ARG A 308 19.38 -14.64 -2.21
CA ARG A 308 19.41 -15.60 -3.33
C ARG A 308 18.80 -15.07 -4.62
N MET A 309 18.59 -13.76 -4.75
CA MET A 309 17.95 -13.16 -5.90
C MET A 309 18.97 -12.39 -6.74
N GLU A 310 19.12 -12.74 -8.02
CA GLU A 310 19.93 -12.03 -9.01
C GLU A 310 19.58 -10.53 -9.09
N PHE A 311 18.31 -10.19 -8.87
CA PHE A 311 17.85 -8.81 -8.84
C PHE A 311 18.63 -7.93 -7.85
N TYR A 312 18.86 -8.41 -6.62
CA TYR A 312 19.59 -7.61 -5.61
C TYR A 312 21.10 -7.55 -5.89
N ASP A 313 21.68 -8.59 -6.46
CA ASP A 313 23.09 -8.56 -6.92
C ASP A 313 23.27 -7.48 -7.98
N ARG A 314 22.40 -7.44 -8.98
CA ARG A 314 22.41 -6.43 -10.05
C ARG A 314 22.18 -5.01 -9.53
N ILE A 315 21.30 -4.82 -8.55
CA ILE A 315 21.10 -3.52 -7.88
C ILE A 315 22.37 -3.08 -7.15
N SER A 316 23.05 -4.00 -6.48
CA SER A 316 24.32 -3.71 -5.78
C SER A 316 25.42 -3.29 -6.76
N ASP A 317 25.50 -3.92 -7.94
CA ASP A 317 26.44 -3.53 -8.98
C ASP A 317 26.15 -2.12 -9.53
N LEU A 318 24.88 -1.77 -9.74
CA LEU A 318 24.46 -0.42 -10.14
C LEU A 318 24.84 0.63 -9.10
N ALA A 319 24.54 0.35 -7.81
CA ALA A 319 24.90 1.23 -6.70
C ALA A 319 26.42 1.44 -6.61
N ALA A 320 27.23 0.39 -6.81
CA ALA A 320 28.69 0.47 -6.84
C ALA A 320 29.23 1.27 -8.03
N ALA A 321 28.51 1.28 -9.15
CA ALA A 321 28.83 2.08 -10.34
C ALA A 321 28.43 3.56 -10.21
N GLY A 322 27.77 3.95 -9.11
CA GLY A 322 27.35 5.34 -8.85
C GLY A 322 26.04 5.72 -9.56
N ILE A 323 25.22 4.74 -9.85
CA ILE A 323 23.92 4.90 -10.52
C ILE A 323 22.81 4.90 -9.48
#